data_4227b5cc379253b2d96e4c8425e0beb4
#
_entry.id   4227b5cc379253b2d96e4c8425e0beb4
#
_cell.length_a   1.000
_cell.length_b   1.000
_cell.length_c   1.000
_cell.angle_alpha   90.00
_cell.angle_beta   90.00
_cell.angle_gamma   90.00
#
_symmetry.space_group_name_H-M   'P 1'
#
loop_
_entity.id
_entity.type
_entity.pdbx_description
1 polymer ?
#
loop_
_entity_poly.entity_id
_entity_poly.type
_entity_poly.pdbx_seq_one_letter_code
_entity_poly.pdbx_strand_id
1 'polypeptide(L)'
;KEGLVDPFGGQADLQSGIVRAVGVPRQRFTEDALRILRLYRFAARFGFAIDPPTAQAAQELCAHLDCVSVERTEEELAKLLSAPAPAAYLDKKILLVILPELSSEALAAAKPVVDACPAGAENLPIRLAALLLSLGEGGTRRTLRRLRCSNALIEEAAVLVREARRRDGSFLFGHEYGLRHPADASCFEQHSHPAGRCPNSNSLFPPQAAVVAVAGHSIARPIAFGNRVPPQRTVLRETTVTPDFTIYARRLLGKYNLCTVQRLAALGTALQPEHAADFAALSELAEQLDADGVCCRVSQLAVNGRDLMAAGVPAGPGIRKVLEALLDGVIREEYPNERQALLAAVQQLAAS
;
A
#
# COMPACT_ATOMS: atom_id res chain seq x y z
N LYS A 1 -45.28 10.69 21.06
CA LYS A 1 -44.02 10.20 20.49
C LYS A 1 -44.11 8.69 20.56
N GLU A 2 -44.29 8.03 19.43
CA GLU A 2 -44.21 6.57 19.33
C GLU A 2 -42.80 6.16 19.69
N GLY A 3 -42.65 5.16 20.58
CA GLY A 3 -41.35 4.60 20.97
C GLY A 3 -40.67 3.87 19.79
N LEU A 4 -39.40 3.52 19.94
CA LEU A 4 -38.67 2.72 18.95
C LEU A 4 -39.36 1.35 18.80
N VAL A 5 -39.74 0.99 17.57
CA VAL A 5 -40.32 -0.30 17.22
C VAL A 5 -39.19 -1.22 16.72
N ASP A 6 -38.97 -2.31 17.40
CA ASP A 6 -37.90 -3.29 17.06
C ASP A 6 -38.45 -4.74 17.01
N PRO A 7 -39.18 -5.08 15.93
CA PRO A 7 -39.80 -6.41 15.81
C PRO A 7 -38.80 -7.54 15.59
N PHE A 8 -37.55 -7.25 15.32
CA PHE A 8 -36.52 -8.25 14.97
C PHE A 8 -35.37 -8.34 15.96
N GLY A 9 -35.44 -7.59 17.08
CA GLY A 9 -34.40 -7.63 18.12
C GLY A 9 -33.09 -6.95 17.74
N GLY A 10 -33.12 -5.98 16.82
CA GLY A 10 -31.93 -5.26 16.34
C GLY A 10 -31.19 -4.51 17.45
N GLN A 11 -31.91 -4.01 18.48
CA GLN A 11 -31.29 -3.37 19.65
C GLN A 11 -30.41 -4.36 20.44
N ALA A 12 -30.92 -5.59 20.65
CA ALA A 12 -30.17 -6.63 21.33
C ALA A 12 -28.94 -7.07 20.52
N ASP A 13 -29.07 -7.21 19.20
CA ASP A 13 -27.97 -7.52 18.30
C ASP A 13 -26.90 -6.40 18.32
N LEU A 14 -27.30 -5.12 18.30
CA LEU A 14 -26.38 -3.99 18.42
C LEU A 14 -25.63 -4.00 19.77
N GLN A 15 -26.34 -4.26 20.87
CA GLN A 15 -25.72 -4.35 22.20
C GLN A 15 -24.73 -5.54 22.31
N SER A 16 -25.06 -6.64 21.62
CA SER A 16 -24.22 -7.87 21.61
C SER A 16 -23.11 -7.81 20.57
N GLY A 17 -23.03 -6.79 19.73
CA GLY A 17 -22.06 -6.68 18.66
C GLY A 17 -22.22 -7.77 17.60
N ILE A 18 -23.47 -8.06 17.19
CA ILE A 18 -23.81 -9.11 16.22
C ILE A 18 -24.42 -8.49 14.96
N VAL A 19 -24.00 -8.94 13.78
CA VAL A 19 -24.67 -8.67 12.51
C VAL A 19 -25.43 -9.91 12.07
N ARG A 20 -26.73 -9.77 11.88
CA ARG A 20 -27.67 -10.84 11.55
C ARG A 20 -28.56 -10.43 10.37
N ALA A 21 -28.90 -11.38 9.50
CA ALA A 21 -29.92 -11.15 8.47
C ALA A 21 -31.31 -11.15 9.09
N VAL A 22 -32.12 -10.15 8.74
CA VAL A 22 -33.50 -10.07 9.19
C VAL A 22 -34.34 -11.18 8.54
N GLY A 23 -35.03 -11.99 9.37
CA GLY A 23 -35.83 -13.13 8.90
C GLY A 23 -34.97 -14.34 8.55
N VAL A 24 -35.31 -15.05 7.45
CA VAL A 24 -34.60 -16.26 7.01
C VAL A 24 -33.42 -15.88 6.12
N PRO A 25 -32.16 -16.08 6.55
CA PRO A 25 -30.98 -15.63 5.80
C PRO A 25 -30.94 -16.11 4.36
N ARG A 26 -31.26 -17.41 4.11
CA ARG A 26 -31.26 -17.98 2.76
C ARG A 26 -32.21 -17.25 1.82
N GLN A 27 -33.41 -16.92 2.28
CA GLN A 27 -34.37 -16.16 1.47
C GLN A 27 -33.83 -14.77 1.13
N ARG A 28 -33.30 -14.06 2.12
CA ARG A 28 -32.73 -12.71 1.95
C ARG A 28 -31.58 -12.67 0.97
N PHE A 29 -30.70 -13.66 0.97
CA PHE A 29 -29.59 -13.75 0.03
C PHE A 29 -30.01 -14.21 -1.36
N THR A 30 -31.08 -15.00 -1.47
CA THR A 30 -31.69 -15.36 -2.76
C THR A 30 -32.39 -14.16 -3.41
N GLU A 31 -33.06 -13.31 -2.61
CA GLU A 31 -33.70 -12.07 -3.11
C GLU A 31 -32.67 -11.07 -3.68
N ASP A 32 -31.55 -10.87 -3.01
CA ASP A 32 -30.45 -9.99 -3.42
C ASP A 32 -29.13 -10.51 -2.85
N ALA A 33 -28.33 -11.14 -3.71
CA ALA A 33 -27.04 -11.73 -3.32
C ALA A 33 -26.03 -10.68 -2.83
N LEU A 34 -26.15 -9.39 -3.24
CA LEU A 34 -25.26 -8.33 -2.72
C LEU A 34 -25.37 -8.19 -1.21
N ARG A 35 -26.46 -8.61 -0.59
CA ARG A 35 -26.61 -8.61 0.88
C ARG A 35 -25.53 -9.46 1.55
N ILE A 36 -24.95 -10.44 0.86
CA ILE A 36 -23.80 -11.21 1.33
C ILE A 36 -22.60 -10.28 1.55
N LEU A 37 -22.20 -9.48 0.54
CA LEU A 37 -21.09 -8.54 0.70
C LEU A 37 -21.39 -7.45 1.75
N ARG A 38 -22.63 -6.97 1.78
CA ARG A 38 -23.08 -6.00 2.78
C ARG A 38 -22.97 -6.53 4.20
N LEU A 39 -23.27 -7.81 4.42
CA LEU A 39 -23.10 -8.48 5.72
C LEU A 39 -21.64 -8.34 6.20
N TYR A 40 -20.67 -8.77 5.37
CA TYR A 40 -19.25 -8.71 5.72
C TYR A 40 -18.75 -7.27 5.86
N ARG A 41 -19.22 -6.35 5.00
CA ARG A 41 -18.90 -4.92 5.12
C ARG A 41 -19.38 -4.31 6.44
N PHE A 42 -20.63 -4.58 6.85
CA PHE A 42 -21.14 -4.05 8.11
C PHE A 42 -20.41 -4.67 9.30
N ALA A 43 -20.17 -5.97 9.27
CA ALA A 43 -19.39 -6.66 10.30
C ALA A 43 -17.99 -6.03 10.45
N ALA A 44 -17.28 -5.81 9.33
CA ALA A 44 -15.96 -5.17 9.32
C ALA A 44 -16.01 -3.72 9.81
N ARG A 45 -17.02 -2.94 9.38
CA ARG A 45 -17.15 -1.53 9.74
C ARG A 45 -17.35 -1.32 11.24
N PHE A 46 -18.13 -2.19 11.87
CA PHE A 46 -18.49 -2.08 13.29
C PHE A 46 -17.62 -2.97 14.21
N GLY A 47 -16.81 -3.85 13.64
CA GLY A 47 -16.07 -4.85 14.40
C GLY A 47 -16.97 -5.91 15.06
N PHE A 48 -18.14 -6.19 14.47
CA PHE A 48 -19.16 -7.08 15.01
C PHE A 48 -18.97 -8.50 14.51
N ALA A 49 -19.36 -9.47 15.36
CA ALA A 49 -19.44 -10.87 14.95
C ALA A 49 -20.60 -11.08 13.96
N ILE A 50 -20.44 -12.04 13.06
CA ILE A 50 -21.54 -12.46 12.16
C ILE A 50 -22.26 -13.64 12.84
N ASP A 51 -23.59 -13.56 12.90
CA ASP A 51 -24.46 -14.63 13.37
C ASP A 51 -24.18 -15.95 12.59
N PRO A 52 -23.90 -17.09 13.27
CA PRO A 52 -23.47 -18.31 12.59
C PRO A 52 -24.42 -18.83 11.51
N PRO A 53 -25.76 -18.91 11.71
CA PRO A 53 -26.70 -19.28 10.67
C PRO A 53 -26.66 -18.33 9.46
N THR A 54 -26.45 -17.01 9.71
CA THR A 54 -26.34 -16.02 8.65
C THR A 54 -25.05 -16.20 7.85
N ALA A 55 -23.91 -16.45 8.54
CA ALA A 55 -22.62 -16.71 7.89
C ALA A 55 -22.68 -17.99 7.04
N GLN A 56 -23.28 -19.06 7.56
CA GLN A 56 -23.44 -20.32 6.82
C GLN A 56 -24.26 -20.10 5.54
N ALA A 57 -25.39 -19.44 5.62
CA ALA A 57 -26.23 -19.15 4.45
C ALA A 57 -25.48 -18.29 3.41
N ALA A 58 -24.68 -17.32 3.86
CA ALA A 58 -23.85 -16.49 2.99
C ALA A 58 -22.81 -17.33 2.22
N GLN A 59 -22.14 -18.26 2.90
CA GLN A 59 -21.17 -19.16 2.27
C GLN A 59 -21.80 -20.19 1.32
N GLU A 60 -23.02 -20.63 1.60
CA GLU A 60 -23.75 -21.57 0.74
C GLU A 60 -24.25 -20.90 -0.55
N LEU A 61 -24.60 -19.62 -0.48
CA LEU A 61 -25.19 -18.87 -1.59
C LEU A 61 -24.20 -17.89 -2.26
N CYS A 62 -22.91 -17.91 -1.89
CA CYS A 62 -21.93 -16.98 -2.42
C CYS A 62 -21.79 -17.02 -3.95
N ALA A 63 -22.03 -18.16 -4.60
CA ALA A 63 -22.02 -18.27 -6.06
C ALA A 63 -23.02 -17.32 -6.75
N HIS A 64 -24.12 -16.96 -6.10
CA HIS A 64 -25.09 -16.00 -6.65
C HIS A 64 -24.52 -14.57 -6.78
N LEU A 65 -23.36 -14.28 -6.20
CA LEU A 65 -22.67 -13.01 -6.41
C LEU A 65 -22.27 -12.78 -7.87
N ASP A 66 -22.10 -13.84 -8.66
CA ASP A 66 -21.85 -13.74 -10.11
C ASP A 66 -22.99 -13.06 -10.87
N CYS A 67 -24.21 -13.10 -10.33
CA CYS A 67 -25.39 -12.44 -10.91
C CYS A 67 -25.52 -10.96 -10.52
N VAL A 68 -24.69 -10.48 -9.60
CA VAL A 68 -24.71 -9.08 -9.14
C VAL A 68 -23.91 -8.21 -10.11
N SER A 69 -24.40 -6.98 -10.37
CA SER A 69 -23.63 -6.07 -11.22
C SER A 69 -22.26 -5.75 -10.60
N VAL A 70 -21.27 -5.68 -11.46
CA VAL A 70 -19.86 -5.52 -11.08
C VAL A 70 -19.62 -4.22 -10.29
N GLU A 71 -20.34 -3.16 -10.65
CA GLU A 71 -20.25 -1.85 -9.98
C GLU A 71 -20.73 -1.92 -8.53
N ARG A 72 -21.85 -2.64 -8.30
CA ARG A 72 -22.36 -2.84 -6.92
C ARG A 72 -21.40 -3.70 -6.10
N THR A 73 -20.80 -4.69 -6.73
CA THR A 73 -19.80 -5.56 -6.09
C THR A 73 -18.54 -4.77 -5.73
N GLU A 74 -18.04 -3.95 -6.66
CA GLU A 74 -16.87 -3.07 -6.45
C GLU A 74 -17.12 -2.11 -5.29
N GLU A 75 -18.26 -1.42 -5.27
CA GLU A 75 -18.60 -0.45 -4.22
C GLU A 75 -18.63 -1.09 -2.82
N GLU A 76 -19.21 -2.28 -2.67
CA GLU A 76 -19.25 -2.97 -1.37
C GLU A 76 -17.86 -3.52 -0.98
N LEU A 77 -17.06 -4.01 -1.95
CA LEU A 77 -15.69 -4.44 -1.72
C LEU A 77 -14.79 -3.26 -1.29
N ALA A 78 -14.91 -2.12 -1.95
CA ALA A 78 -14.17 -0.92 -1.60
C ALA A 78 -14.47 -0.46 -0.16
N LYS A 79 -15.77 -0.46 0.22
CA LYS A 79 -16.20 -0.13 1.59
C LYS A 79 -15.74 -1.16 2.61
N LEU A 80 -15.72 -2.45 2.26
CA LEU A 80 -15.20 -3.52 3.12
C LEU A 80 -13.70 -3.32 3.37
N LEU A 81 -12.92 -3.09 2.30
CA LEU A 81 -11.49 -2.85 2.41
C LEU A 81 -11.14 -1.55 3.16
N SER A 82 -12.04 -0.55 3.15
CA SER A 82 -11.84 0.71 3.87
C SER A 82 -12.10 0.62 5.38
N ALA A 83 -12.62 -0.52 5.88
CA ALA A 83 -12.90 -0.73 7.29
C ALA A 83 -11.61 -0.77 8.15
N PRO A 84 -11.67 -0.55 9.47
CA PRO A 84 -10.47 -0.53 10.34
C PRO A 84 -9.63 -1.81 10.29
N ALA A 85 -10.25 -2.99 10.38
CA ALA A 85 -9.59 -4.30 10.38
C ALA A 85 -10.37 -5.29 9.49
N PRO A 86 -10.25 -5.20 8.15
CA PRO A 86 -11.06 -5.98 7.24
C PRO A 86 -10.63 -7.46 7.12
N ALA A 87 -9.39 -7.83 7.46
CA ALA A 87 -8.84 -9.16 7.19
C ALA A 87 -9.68 -10.30 7.79
N ALA A 88 -10.24 -10.11 8.99
CA ALA A 88 -11.12 -11.09 9.63
C ALA A 88 -12.41 -11.35 8.84
N TYR A 89 -12.82 -10.37 8.04
CA TYR A 89 -14.07 -10.37 7.26
C TYR A 89 -13.84 -10.65 5.76
N LEU A 90 -12.60 -10.80 5.33
CA LEU A 90 -12.27 -11.25 3.98
C LEU A 90 -12.48 -12.78 3.87
N ASP A 91 -13.75 -13.21 3.81
CA ASP A 91 -14.10 -14.63 3.71
C ASP A 91 -13.58 -15.22 2.39
N LYS A 92 -12.87 -16.36 2.51
CA LYS A 92 -12.21 -17.01 1.36
C LYS A 92 -13.20 -17.40 0.26
N LYS A 93 -14.33 -18.04 0.63
CA LYS A 93 -15.29 -18.52 -0.38
C LYS A 93 -15.90 -17.36 -1.15
N ILE A 94 -16.26 -16.30 -0.44
CA ILE A 94 -16.90 -15.12 -1.01
C ILE A 94 -15.93 -14.34 -1.88
N LEU A 95 -14.70 -14.10 -1.40
CA LEU A 95 -13.71 -13.34 -2.16
C LEU A 95 -13.26 -14.06 -3.43
N LEU A 96 -13.12 -15.38 -3.41
CA LEU A 96 -12.73 -16.12 -4.62
C LEU A 96 -13.82 -16.17 -5.69
N VAL A 97 -15.09 -15.90 -5.35
CA VAL A 97 -16.14 -15.69 -6.35
C VAL A 97 -15.96 -14.33 -7.04
N ILE A 98 -15.75 -13.27 -6.28
CA ILE A 98 -15.63 -11.92 -6.84
C ILE A 98 -14.22 -11.57 -7.37
N LEU A 99 -13.20 -12.28 -6.92
CA LEU A 99 -11.79 -12.16 -7.33
C LEU A 99 -11.21 -13.54 -7.71
N PRO A 100 -11.72 -14.17 -8.79
CA PRO A 100 -11.31 -15.52 -9.19
C PRO A 100 -9.84 -15.60 -9.64
N GLU A 101 -9.19 -14.45 -9.87
CA GLU A 101 -7.77 -14.37 -10.21
C GLU A 101 -6.86 -14.66 -9.00
N LEU A 102 -7.37 -14.58 -7.78
CA LEU A 102 -6.60 -14.86 -6.57
C LEU A 102 -6.62 -16.36 -6.25
N SER A 103 -5.48 -16.87 -5.80
CA SER A 103 -5.45 -18.18 -5.14
C SER A 103 -5.79 -18.07 -3.66
N SER A 104 -6.14 -19.18 -3.05
CA SER A 104 -6.41 -19.26 -1.60
C SER A 104 -5.20 -18.86 -0.77
N GLU A 105 -4.02 -19.26 -1.20
CA GLU A 105 -2.74 -18.98 -0.56
C GLU A 105 -2.41 -17.49 -0.68
N ALA A 106 -2.60 -16.91 -1.87
CA ALA A 106 -2.41 -15.49 -2.11
C ALA A 106 -3.33 -14.64 -1.22
N LEU A 107 -4.60 -15.01 -1.11
CA LEU A 107 -5.54 -14.32 -0.21
C LEU A 107 -5.12 -14.45 1.26
N ALA A 108 -4.69 -15.63 1.70
CA ALA A 108 -4.24 -15.84 3.08
C ALA A 108 -3.01 -14.98 3.40
N ALA A 109 -2.06 -14.90 2.47
CA ALA A 109 -0.86 -14.06 2.61
C ALA A 109 -1.18 -12.55 2.58
N ALA A 110 -2.18 -12.14 1.80
CA ALA A 110 -2.56 -10.73 1.69
C ALA A 110 -3.27 -10.18 2.93
N LYS A 111 -4.05 -10.98 3.64
CA LYS A 111 -4.87 -10.54 4.78
C LYS A 111 -4.10 -9.75 5.85
N PRO A 112 -2.98 -10.25 6.42
CA PRO A 112 -2.24 -9.49 7.43
C PRO A 112 -1.66 -8.18 6.87
N VAL A 113 -1.24 -8.16 5.60
CA VAL A 113 -0.73 -6.95 4.95
C VAL A 113 -1.84 -5.91 4.78
N VAL A 114 -3.06 -6.34 4.38
CA VAL A 114 -4.23 -5.44 4.26
C VAL A 114 -4.58 -4.80 5.60
N ASP A 115 -4.54 -5.55 6.70
CA ASP A 115 -4.81 -5.00 8.04
C ASP A 115 -3.70 -4.06 8.53
N ALA A 116 -2.44 -4.32 8.16
CA ALA A 116 -1.32 -3.45 8.49
C ALA A 116 -1.35 -2.13 7.71
N CYS A 117 -2.06 -2.06 6.57
CA CYS A 117 -2.23 -0.83 5.81
C CYS A 117 -3.20 0.14 6.51
N PRO A 118 -2.99 1.47 6.38
CA PRO A 118 -3.89 2.48 6.95
C PRO A 118 -5.34 2.27 6.52
N ALA A 119 -6.29 2.51 7.45
CA ALA A 119 -7.72 2.45 7.19
C ALA A 119 -8.21 3.72 6.48
N GLY A 120 -9.41 3.64 5.90
CA GLY A 120 -10.08 4.78 5.26
C GLY A 120 -10.19 4.65 3.75
N ALA A 121 -11.13 5.38 3.17
CA ALA A 121 -11.39 5.35 1.73
C ALA A 121 -10.23 5.94 0.92
N GLU A 122 -9.53 6.92 1.47
CA GLU A 122 -8.34 7.56 0.90
C GLU A 122 -7.16 6.58 0.75
N ASN A 123 -7.13 5.52 1.55
CA ASN A 123 -6.10 4.48 1.56
C ASN A 123 -6.51 3.21 0.79
N LEU A 124 -7.66 3.24 0.12
CA LEU A 124 -8.13 2.12 -0.70
C LEU A 124 -7.10 1.64 -1.73
N PRO A 125 -6.35 2.53 -2.44
CA PRO A 125 -5.31 2.09 -3.38
C PRO A 125 -4.24 1.21 -2.74
N ILE A 126 -3.80 1.53 -1.50
CA ILE A 126 -2.79 0.76 -0.77
C ILE A 126 -3.33 -0.64 -0.44
N ARG A 127 -4.56 -0.71 0.07
CA ARG A 127 -5.20 -1.97 0.47
C ARG A 127 -5.52 -2.87 -0.72
N LEU A 128 -5.92 -2.29 -1.85
CA LEU A 128 -6.06 -3.03 -3.11
C LEU A 128 -4.71 -3.54 -3.61
N ALA A 129 -3.66 -2.73 -3.52
CA ALA A 129 -2.32 -3.16 -3.89
C ALA A 129 -1.84 -4.32 -2.99
N ALA A 130 -2.07 -4.25 -1.68
CA ALA A 130 -1.77 -5.33 -0.74
C ALA A 130 -2.54 -6.61 -1.07
N LEU A 131 -3.86 -6.49 -1.34
CA LEU A 131 -4.72 -7.63 -1.67
C LEU A 131 -4.32 -8.31 -2.99
N LEU A 132 -3.98 -7.50 -4.01
CA LEU A 132 -3.69 -7.98 -5.37
C LEU A 132 -2.18 -8.13 -5.67
N LEU A 133 -1.33 -8.01 -4.66
CA LEU A 133 0.13 -8.02 -4.80
C LEU A 133 0.64 -9.25 -5.58
N SER A 134 0.06 -10.42 -5.33
CA SER A 134 0.44 -11.69 -5.98
C SER A 134 0.23 -11.68 -7.50
N LEU A 135 -0.74 -10.90 -7.99
CA LEU A 135 -1.09 -10.83 -9.42
C LEU A 135 -0.10 -10.00 -10.24
N GLY A 136 0.74 -9.20 -9.58
CA GLY A 136 1.63 -8.25 -10.23
C GLY A 136 0.88 -7.10 -10.94
N GLU A 137 1.63 -6.15 -11.51
CA GLU A 137 1.07 -4.94 -12.15
C GLU A 137 0.00 -5.26 -13.20
N GLY A 138 0.34 -6.14 -14.15
CA GLY A 138 -0.58 -6.49 -15.24
C GLY A 138 -1.84 -7.20 -14.79
N GLY A 139 -1.72 -8.12 -13.81
CA GLY A 139 -2.86 -8.80 -13.21
C GLY A 139 -3.76 -7.83 -12.46
N THR A 140 -3.18 -6.96 -11.63
CA THR A 140 -3.90 -5.91 -10.89
C THR A 140 -4.71 -5.02 -11.83
N ARG A 141 -4.10 -4.53 -12.93
CA ARG A 141 -4.81 -3.71 -13.94
C ARG A 141 -6.00 -4.46 -14.56
N ARG A 142 -5.82 -5.74 -14.92
CA ARG A 142 -6.92 -6.54 -15.51
C ARG A 142 -8.05 -6.75 -14.52
N THR A 143 -7.74 -7.14 -13.29
CA THR A 143 -8.74 -7.38 -12.25
C THR A 143 -9.53 -6.11 -11.91
N LEU A 144 -8.85 -4.97 -11.70
CA LEU A 144 -9.52 -3.70 -11.37
C LEU A 144 -10.33 -3.14 -12.56
N ARG A 145 -9.90 -3.35 -13.82
CA ARG A 145 -10.71 -3.02 -15.00
C ARG A 145 -11.96 -3.89 -15.09
N ARG A 146 -11.85 -5.20 -14.82
CA ARG A 146 -13.01 -6.12 -14.76
C ARG A 146 -14.00 -5.66 -13.68
N LEU A 147 -13.50 -5.20 -12.54
CA LEU A 147 -14.31 -4.62 -11.46
C LEU A 147 -14.83 -3.21 -11.77
N ARG A 148 -14.50 -2.65 -12.95
CA ARG A 148 -14.90 -1.30 -13.37
C ARG A 148 -14.49 -0.18 -12.43
N CYS A 149 -13.38 -0.35 -11.73
CA CYS A 149 -12.77 0.69 -10.92
C CYS A 149 -12.39 1.92 -11.77
N SER A 150 -12.30 3.09 -11.16
CA SER A 150 -11.84 4.30 -11.85
C SER A 150 -10.41 4.16 -12.37
N ASN A 151 -10.10 4.80 -13.51
CA ASN A 151 -8.76 4.75 -14.09
C ASN A 151 -7.69 5.26 -13.11
N ALA A 152 -8.00 6.28 -12.30
CA ALA A 152 -7.08 6.78 -11.28
C ALA A 152 -6.73 5.71 -10.25
N LEU A 153 -7.73 4.98 -9.74
CA LEU A 153 -7.55 3.90 -8.77
C LEU A 153 -6.75 2.72 -9.37
N ILE A 154 -7.06 2.36 -10.63
CA ILE A 154 -6.35 1.29 -11.36
C ILE A 154 -4.88 1.62 -11.51
N GLU A 155 -4.55 2.83 -12.02
CA GLU A 155 -3.18 3.24 -12.24
C GLU A 155 -2.40 3.31 -10.92
N GLU A 156 -3.00 3.87 -9.89
CA GLU A 156 -2.35 4.01 -8.61
C GLU A 156 -2.08 2.67 -7.93
N ALA A 157 -3.07 1.79 -7.82
CA ALA A 157 -2.87 0.45 -7.26
C ALA A 157 -1.85 -0.36 -8.07
N ALA A 158 -1.86 -0.25 -9.40
CA ALA A 158 -0.91 -0.95 -10.26
C ALA A 158 0.52 -0.42 -10.10
N VAL A 159 0.71 0.88 -9.91
CA VAL A 159 2.01 1.50 -9.58
C VAL A 159 2.52 0.97 -8.25
N LEU A 160 1.69 0.96 -7.21
CA LEU A 160 2.05 0.45 -5.90
C LEU A 160 2.49 -1.02 -5.97
N VAL A 161 1.75 -1.87 -6.69
CA VAL A 161 2.10 -3.29 -6.89
C VAL A 161 3.41 -3.44 -7.67
N ARG A 162 3.62 -2.64 -8.73
CA ARG A 162 4.85 -2.66 -9.53
C ARG A 162 6.07 -2.36 -8.68
N GLU A 163 6.02 -1.25 -7.94
CA GLU A 163 7.15 -0.83 -7.11
C GLU A 163 7.40 -1.83 -5.96
N ALA A 164 6.35 -2.31 -5.30
CA ALA A 164 6.47 -3.30 -4.22
C ALA A 164 7.04 -4.66 -4.68
N ARG A 165 6.98 -4.97 -5.99
CA ARG A 165 7.51 -6.21 -6.57
C ARG A 165 8.82 -6.04 -7.32
N ARG A 166 9.48 -4.90 -7.25
CA ARG A 166 10.76 -4.70 -7.91
C ARG A 166 11.79 -5.68 -7.36
N ARG A 167 12.42 -6.42 -8.27
CA ARG A 167 13.41 -7.46 -7.93
C ARG A 167 14.81 -6.91 -7.67
N ASP A 168 15.02 -5.65 -8.03
CA ASP A 168 16.32 -4.96 -7.87
C ASP A 168 16.57 -4.48 -6.43
N GLY A 169 15.68 -4.81 -5.49
CA GLY A 169 15.79 -4.41 -4.10
C GLY A 169 15.58 -2.91 -3.85
N SER A 170 15.35 -2.10 -4.89
CA SER A 170 15.30 -0.64 -4.79
C SER A 170 14.08 -0.12 -4.02
N PHE A 171 13.03 -0.90 -3.89
CA PHE A 171 11.89 -0.57 -3.04
C PHE A 171 12.02 -1.19 -1.64
N LEU A 172 12.55 -2.40 -1.60
CA LEU A 172 12.83 -3.13 -0.38
C LEU A 172 14.24 -2.74 0.01
N PHE A 173 14.48 -1.71 0.81
CA PHE A 173 15.79 -1.23 1.27
C PHE A 173 16.86 -2.34 1.31
N GLY A 174 17.13 -2.93 0.14
CA GLY A 174 18.21 -3.86 -0.07
C GLY A 174 19.51 -3.07 -0.06
N HIS A 175 20.48 -3.56 0.60
CA HIS A 175 21.88 -3.20 0.86
C HIS A 175 22.56 -2.02 0.09
N GLU A 176 21.93 -1.44 -0.94
CA GLU A 176 22.57 -0.43 -1.79
C GLU A 176 22.40 1.03 -1.31
N TYR A 177 21.42 1.32 -0.43
CA TYR A 177 21.17 2.71 0.00
C TYR A 177 21.56 3.01 1.45
N GLY A 178 22.50 2.25 2.02
CA GLY A 178 23.34 2.69 3.15
C GLY A 178 22.64 3.13 4.44
N LEU A 179 21.40 2.71 4.69
CA LEU A 179 20.81 2.83 6.03
C LEU A 179 21.46 1.77 6.93
N ARG A 180 22.65 2.08 7.44
CA ARG A 180 23.28 1.25 8.46
C ARG A 180 22.52 1.44 9.77
N HIS A 181 21.81 0.44 10.20
CA HIS A 181 21.33 0.39 11.57
C HIS A 181 22.54 0.41 12.51
N PRO A 182 22.54 1.22 13.59
CA PRO A 182 23.67 1.24 14.55
C PRO A 182 23.98 -0.14 15.16
N ALA A 183 23.02 -1.10 15.08
CA ALA A 183 23.24 -2.48 15.52
C ALA A 183 24.14 -3.31 14.59
N ASP A 184 24.29 -2.93 13.32
CA ASP A 184 25.10 -3.67 12.35
C ASP A 184 26.61 -3.33 12.44
N ALA A 185 26.96 -2.27 13.15
CA ALA A 185 28.37 -1.87 13.33
C ALA A 185 29.16 -2.80 14.27
N SER A 186 28.49 -3.64 15.05
CA SER A 186 29.14 -4.53 16.02
C SER A 186 29.45 -5.93 15.50
N CYS A 187 28.95 -6.31 14.31
CA CYS A 187 29.14 -7.67 13.77
C CYS A 187 30.22 -7.78 12.69
N PHE A 188 30.88 -6.68 12.30
CA PHE A 188 31.79 -6.70 11.14
C PHE A 188 33.30 -6.78 11.45
N GLU A 189 33.68 -6.95 12.73
CA GLU A 189 35.12 -7.01 13.10
C GLU A 189 35.73 -8.40 13.27
N GLN A 190 35.04 -9.47 12.95
CA GLN A 190 35.66 -10.80 12.92
C GLN A 190 35.08 -11.63 11.78
N HIS A 191 35.74 -11.68 10.63
CA HIS A 191 35.96 -12.87 9.80
C HIS A 191 36.40 -12.49 8.38
N SER A 192 37.69 -12.22 8.27
CA SER A 192 38.41 -12.38 7.01
C SER A 192 38.71 -13.85 6.84
N HIS A 193 38.03 -14.58 5.96
CA HIS A 193 38.57 -15.75 5.23
C HIS A 193 37.69 -16.15 4.03
N PRO A 194 38.26 -16.90 3.04
CA PRO A 194 37.93 -16.71 1.65
C PRO A 194 36.96 -17.75 1.05
N ALA A 195 36.38 -17.36 -0.06
CA ALA A 195 35.78 -18.19 -1.12
C ALA A 195 35.27 -19.61 -0.78
N GLY A 196 33.97 -19.77 -0.69
CA GLY A 196 33.26 -21.05 -0.70
C GLY A 196 31.91 -20.91 -1.39
N ARG A 197 31.73 -21.69 -2.47
CA ARG A 197 30.50 -21.75 -3.29
C ARG A 197 29.24 -21.92 -2.46
N CYS A 198 28.21 -21.10 -2.72
CA CYS A 198 26.87 -21.37 -2.29
C CYS A 198 26.18 -22.37 -3.23
N PRO A 199 25.55 -23.43 -2.72
CA PRO A 199 24.61 -24.24 -3.49
C PRO A 199 23.21 -23.63 -3.46
N ASN A 200 22.51 -23.79 -4.58
CA ASN A 200 21.10 -23.47 -4.80
C ASN A 200 20.21 -23.86 -3.62
N SER A 201 19.42 -22.92 -3.11
CA SER A 201 18.19 -23.23 -2.38
C SER A 201 17.05 -22.32 -2.84
N ASN A 202 16.23 -22.89 -3.71
CA ASN A 202 14.86 -22.44 -3.94
C ASN A 202 14.04 -22.70 -2.67
N SER A 203 13.77 -21.70 -1.86
CA SER A 203 12.58 -21.66 -1.00
C SER A 203 12.36 -20.25 -0.49
N LEU A 204 11.34 -19.60 -1.03
CA LEU A 204 10.93 -18.21 -0.80
C LEU A 204 9.89 -18.07 0.32
N PHE A 205 9.85 -18.96 1.30
CA PHE A 205 8.96 -18.80 2.48
C PHE A 205 9.63 -19.35 3.74
N PRO A 206 9.58 -18.60 4.85
CA PRO A 206 10.00 -19.11 6.14
C PRO A 206 9.00 -20.13 6.70
N PRO A 207 9.42 -21.05 7.60
CA PRO A 207 8.58 -22.11 8.13
C PRO A 207 7.51 -21.57 9.08
N GLN A 208 6.40 -22.28 9.10
CA GLN A 208 5.21 -22.07 9.93
C GLN A 208 5.56 -21.84 11.42
N ALA A 209 5.17 -20.68 11.93
CA ALA A 209 5.09 -20.45 13.37
C ALA A 209 3.83 -21.14 13.92
N ALA A 210 4.04 -21.89 15.00
CA ALA A 210 3.04 -22.72 15.67
C ALA A 210 1.82 -21.91 16.13
N VAL A 211 0.64 -22.50 15.88
CA VAL A 211 -0.63 -22.08 16.45
C VAL A 211 -0.59 -22.35 17.97
N VAL A 212 -0.54 -21.28 18.76
CA VAL A 212 -0.84 -21.35 20.18
C VAL A 212 -2.34 -21.04 20.32
N ALA A 213 -3.11 -22.07 20.64
CA ALA A 213 -4.49 -21.94 21.08
C ALA A 213 -4.50 -21.26 22.45
N VAL A 214 -5.08 -20.06 22.54
CA VAL A 214 -5.46 -19.46 23.80
C VAL A 214 -6.97 -19.60 23.95
N ALA A 215 -7.35 -20.51 24.83
CA ALA A 215 -8.72 -20.67 25.32
C ALA A 215 -9.09 -19.53 26.28
N GLY A 216 -10.28 -18.98 26.08
CA GLY A 216 -11.22 -18.49 27.09
C GLY A 216 -10.81 -17.31 27.99
N HIS A 217 -11.62 -16.33 27.98
CA HIS A 217 -12.37 -15.60 29.01
C HIS A 217 -12.49 -14.11 28.71
N SER A 218 -13.71 -13.74 28.30
CA SER A 218 -14.60 -12.86 29.07
C SER A 218 -14.27 -11.37 29.21
N ILE A 219 -15.35 -10.62 28.95
CA ILE A 219 -15.69 -9.27 29.41
C ILE A 219 -15.30 -8.12 28.50
N ALA A 220 -16.29 -7.78 27.65
CA ALA A 220 -16.40 -6.49 27.00
C ALA A 220 -16.49 -5.36 28.04
N ARG A 221 -15.60 -4.37 27.95
CA ARG A 221 -15.81 -3.04 28.53
C ARG A 221 -16.23 -2.06 27.44
N PRO A 222 -17.23 -1.20 27.66
CA PRO A 222 -17.62 -0.20 26.68
C PRO A 222 -16.48 0.82 26.50
N ILE A 223 -16.12 1.08 25.24
CA ILE A 223 -15.14 2.11 24.87
C ILE A 223 -15.84 3.45 25.08
N ALA A 224 -15.47 4.17 26.11
CA ALA A 224 -15.81 5.56 26.31
C ALA A 224 -15.17 6.41 25.21
N PHE A 225 -15.96 7.25 24.55
CA PHE A 225 -15.48 8.33 23.71
C PHE A 225 -14.71 9.31 24.60
N GLY A 226 -13.41 9.16 24.68
CA GLY A 226 -12.48 10.01 25.38
C GLY A 226 -11.58 10.76 24.40
N ASN A 227 -11.56 12.07 24.56
CA ASN A 227 -10.70 13.10 24.00
C ASN A 227 -9.45 12.58 23.25
N ARG A 228 -9.35 12.98 21.97
CA ARG A 228 -8.11 12.87 21.19
C ARG A 228 -6.99 13.62 21.93
N VAL A 229 -6.11 12.87 22.55
CA VAL A 229 -4.78 13.37 22.91
C VAL A 229 -4.05 13.57 21.58
N PRO A 230 -3.48 14.77 21.30
CA PRO A 230 -2.65 14.96 20.12
C PRO A 230 -1.49 13.97 20.18
N PRO A 231 -1.05 13.42 19.05
CA PRO A 231 0.07 12.50 19.03
C PRO A 231 1.26 13.19 19.67
N GLN A 232 1.77 12.62 20.76
CA GLN A 232 3.03 13.03 21.34
C GLN A 232 4.07 12.89 20.24
N ARG A 233 4.80 13.98 19.93
CA ARG A 233 6.00 13.94 19.10
C ARG A 233 6.91 12.87 19.70
N THR A 234 6.87 11.69 19.10
CA THR A 234 7.86 10.66 19.35
C THR A 234 9.18 11.25 18.89
N VAL A 235 10.09 11.50 19.83
CA VAL A 235 11.47 11.89 19.53
C VAL A 235 12.02 10.74 18.71
N LEU A 236 12.08 10.93 17.40
CA LEU A 236 12.70 9.99 16.47
C LEU A 236 14.16 9.83 16.91
N ARG A 237 14.56 8.60 17.19
CA ARG A 237 15.98 8.25 17.24
C ARG A 237 16.57 8.74 15.93
N GLU A 238 17.69 9.46 15.99
CA GLU A 238 18.41 10.02 14.86
C GLU A 238 18.65 8.93 13.80
N THR A 239 17.72 8.81 12.87
CA THR A 239 17.95 8.05 11.64
C THR A 239 18.87 8.94 10.82
N THR A 240 20.13 8.58 10.69
CA THR A 240 21.09 9.34 9.91
C THR A 240 20.67 9.23 8.45
N VAL A 241 19.99 10.24 7.93
CA VAL A 241 19.62 10.35 6.51
C VAL A 241 20.92 10.45 5.72
N THR A 242 21.27 9.41 4.98
CA THR A 242 22.45 9.43 4.13
C THR A 242 22.18 10.22 2.85
N PRO A 243 23.22 10.80 2.20
CA PRO A 243 23.06 11.47 0.90
C PRO A 243 22.37 10.58 -0.15
N ASP A 244 22.68 9.29 -0.17
CA ASP A 244 22.07 8.32 -1.09
C ASP A 244 20.56 8.14 -0.86
N PHE A 245 20.13 8.21 0.40
CA PHE A 245 18.71 8.14 0.75
C PHE A 245 17.94 9.39 0.28
N THR A 246 18.58 10.56 0.39
CA THR A 246 18.01 11.81 -0.13
C THR A 246 17.87 11.77 -1.65
N ILE A 247 18.89 11.28 -2.36
CA ILE A 247 18.86 11.06 -3.81
C ILE A 247 17.72 10.11 -4.20
N TYR A 248 17.55 9.01 -3.45
CA TYR A 248 16.47 8.07 -3.66
C TYR A 248 15.08 8.73 -3.48
N ALA A 249 14.86 9.49 -2.40
CA ALA A 249 13.62 10.20 -2.16
C ALA A 249 13.31 11.22 -3.28
N ARG A 250 14.30 12.00 -3.73
CA ARG A 250 14.17 12.94 -4.86
C ARG A 250 13.81 12.23 -6.16
N ARG A 251 14.41 11.08 -6.46
CA ARG A 251 14.07 10.27 -7.64
C ARG A 251 12.64 9.74 -7.59
N LEU A 252 12.16 9.31 -6.41
CA LEU A 252 10.77 8.90 -6.25
C LEU A 252 9.80 10.05 -6.46
N LEU A 253 10.07 11.24 -5.90
CA LEU A 253 9.28 12.46 -6.09
C LEU A 253 9.31 12.94 -7.56
N GLY A 254 10.42 12.72 -8.24
CA GLY A 254 10.54 12.98 -9.68
C GLY A 254 9.63 12.08 -10.52
N LYS A 255 9.50 10.84 -10.13
CA LYS A 255 8.71 9.81 -10.83
C LYS A 255 7.23 9.81 -10.43
N TYR A 256 6.93 10.13 -9.17
CA TYR A 256 5.60 10.10 -8.57
C TYR A 256 5.28 11.42 -7.85
N ASN A 257 4.00 11.64 -7.54
CA ASN A 257 3.60 12.71 -6.65
C ASN A 257 3.84 12.31 -5.18
N LEU A 258 3.83 13.30 -4.27
CA LEU A 258 4.03 13.09 -2.83
C LEU A 258 3.06 12.04 -2.26
N CYS A 259 1.78 12.11 -2.60
CA CYS A 259 0.76 11.19 -2.11
C CYS A 259 1.10 9.73 -2.49
N THR A 260 1.56 9.48 -3.71
CA THR A 260 2.00 8.14 -4.14
C THR A 260 3.24 7.67 -3.39
N VAL A 261 4.21 8.56 -3.13
CA VAL A 261 5.42 8.22 -2.34
C VAL A 261 5.03 7.85 -0.90
N GLN A 262 4.14 8.62 -0.28
CA GLN A 262 3.62 8.32 1.06
C GLN A 262 2.87 6.98 1.11
N ARG A 263 2.06 6.68 0.07
CA ARG A 263 1.38 5.39 -0.05
C ARG A 263 2.33 4.22 -0.28
N LEU A 264 3.42 4.43 -1.02
CA LEU A 264 4.48 3.44 -1.18
C LEU A 264 5.16 3.17 0.17
N ALA A 265 5.46 4.21 0.94
CA ALA A 265 6.04 4.06 2.28
C ALA A 265 5.09 3.29 3.22
N ALA A 266 3.80 3.61 3.20
CA ALA A 266 2.80 2.91 4.01
C ALA A 266 2.66 1.42 3.61
N LEU A 267 2.65 1.11 2.31
CA LEU A 267 2.65 -0.27 1.82
C LEU A 267 3.95 -0.99 2.20
N GLY A 268 5.09 -0.32 2.09
CA GLY A 268 6.40 -0.84 2.51
C GLY A 268 6.42 -1.23 3.99
N THR A 269 5.92 -0.35 4.86
CA THR A 269 5.77 -0.63 6.30
C THR A 269 4.89 -1.87 6.56
N ALA A 270 3.80 -2.03 5.80
CA ALA A 270 2.91 -3.17 5.94
C ALA A 270 3.55 -4.49 5.45
N LEU A 271 4.40 -4.43 4.43
CA LEU A 271 5.09 -5.59 3.86
C LEU A 271 6.36 -5.97 4.65
N GLN A 272 7.04 -5.00 5.23
CA GLN A 272 8.32 -5.14 5.93
C GLN A 272 8.31 -4.32 7.23
N PRO A 273 7.61 -4.82 8.27
CA PRO A 273 7.50 -4.12 9.56
C PRO A 273 8.87 -3.83 10.21
N GLU A 274 9.88 -4.65 9.94
CA GLU A 274 11.25 -4.49 10.41
C GLU A 274 11.91 -3.21 9.90
N HIS A 275 11.49 -2.70 8.74
CA HIS A 275 11.94 -1.44 8.11
C HIS A 275 10.97 -0.28 8.28
N ALA A 276 10.02 -0.37 9.20
CA ALA A 276 8.99 0.66 9.41
C ALA A 276 9.58 2.05 9.66
N ALA A 277 10.70 2.13 10.39
CA ALA A 277 11.38 3.39 10.66
C ALA A 277 11.94 4.05 9.39
N ASP A 278 12.47 3.24 8.47
CA ASP A 278 13.03 3.72 7.20
C ASP A 278 11.93 4.23 6.27
N PHE A 279 10.79 3.53 6.22
CA PHE A 279 9.62 3.99 5.45
C PHE A 279 8.99 5.26 6.04
N ALA A 280 8.98 5.40 7.37
CA ALA A 280 8.54 6.63 8.02
C ALA A 280 9.47 7.79 7.66
N ALA A 281 10.80 7.59 7.74
CA ALA A 281 11.79 8.59 7.34
C ALA A 281 11.66 8.98 5.86
N LEU A 282 11.36 8.01 4.97
CA LEU A 282 11.10 8.30 3.55
C LEU A 282 9.87 9.20 3.38
N SER A 283 8.79 8.94 4.10
CA SER A 283 7.57 9.74 4.03
C SER A 283 7.80 11.18 4.50
N GLU A 284 8.48 11.35 5.64
CA GLU A 284 8.81 12.66 6.22
C GLU A 284 9.76 13.44 5.32
N LEU A 285 10.82 12.81 4.82
CA LEU A 285 11.77 13.43 3.91
C LEU A 285 11.11 13.85 2.60
N ALA A 286 10.23 13.01 2.03
CA ALA A 286 9.51 13.35 0.82
C ALA A 286 8.59 14.56 1.02
N GLU A 287 7.90 14.64 2.16
CA GLU A 287 7.05 15.78 2.52
C GLU A 287 7.89 17.07 2.67
N GLN A 288 9.04 16.99 3.31
CA GLN A 288 9.95 18.12 3.46
C GLN A 288 10.49 18.60 2.12
N LEU A 289 10.97 17.68 1.26
CA LEU A 289 11.50 18.01 -0.08
C LEU A 289 10.43 18.63 -1.00
N ASP A 290 9.19 18.18 -0.91
CA ASP A 290 8.06 18.74 -1.67
C ASP A 290 7.68 20.14 -1.14
N ALA A 291 7.65 20.33 0.18
CA ALA A 291 7.37 21.62 0.82
C ALA A 291 8.46 22.67 0.52
N ASP A 292 9.73 22.26 0.48
CA ASP A 292 10.87 23.12 0.15
C ASP A 292 10.95 23.41 -1.36
N GLY A 293 10.10 22.80 -2.19
CA GLY A 293 10.08 22.99 -3.64
C GLY A 293 11.34 22.49 -4.36
N VAL A 294 12.00 21.46 -3.81
CA VAL A 294 13.24 20.92 -4.35
C VAL A 294 13.03 20.40 -5.77
N CYS A 295 13.96 20.70 -6.69
CA CYS A 295 13.91 20.24 -8.06
C CYS A 295 14.05 18.71 -8.16
N CYS A 296 12.95 18.04 -8.49
CA CYS A 296 12.89 16.61 -8.68
C CYS A 296 12.43 16.19 -10.09
N ARG A 297 11.99 17.15 -10.92
CA ARG A 297 11.41 16.89 -12.24
C ARG A 297 12.05 17.77 -13.30
N VAL A 298 12.12 17.26 -14.53
CA VAL A 298 12.61 18.03 -15.69
C VAL A 298 11.89 19.36 -15.88
N SER A 299 10.58 19.42 -15.59
CA SER A 299 9.78 20.66 -15.68
C SER A 299 10.15 21.72 -14.63
N GLN A 300 10.90 21.35 -13.60
CA GLN A 300 11.36 22.25 -12.52
C GLN A 300 12.79 22.76 -12.75
N LEU A 301 13.49 22.28 -13.81
CA LEU A 301 14.81 22.78 -14.16
C LEU A 301 14.76 24.25 -14.58
N ALA A 302 15.77 25.03 -14.18
CA ALA A 302 15.94 26.43 -14.55
C ALA A 302 16.28 26.64 -16.03
N VAL A 303 16.40 25.57 -16.81
CA VAL A 303 16.62 25.55 -18.27
C VAL A 303 15.59 24.67 -18.94
N ASN A 304 15.29 24.97 -20.20
CA ASN A 304 14.36 24.21 -21.03
C ASN A 304 14.99 23.86 -22.39
N GLY A 305 14.25 23.13 -23.24
CA GLY A 305 14.77 22.70 -24.54
C GLY A 305 15.20 23.83 -25.46
N ARG A 306 14.62 25.04 -25.34
CA ARG A 306 15.03 26.20 -26.15
C ARG A 306 16.37 26.75 -25.70
N ASP A 307 16.60 26.75 -24.39
CA ASP A 307 17.89 27.17 -23.81
C ASP A 307 19.02 26.23 -24.26
N LEU A 308 18.74 24.92 -24.32
CA LEU A 308 19.70 23.92 -24.78
C LEU A 308 20.02 24.06 -26.26
N MET A 309 19.00 24.35 -27.11
CA MET A 309 19.21 24.63 -28.54
C MET A 309 20.05 25.87 -28.74
N ALA A 310 19.82 26.95 -27.98
CA ALA A 310 20.62 28.15 -27.98
C ALA A 310 22.06 27.90 -27.53
N ALA A 311 22.29 26.90 -26.66
CA ALA A 311 23.63 26.45 -26.23
C ALA A 311 24.30 25.47 -27.23
N GLY A 312 23.68 25.20 -28.41
CA GLY A 312 24.28 24.35 -29.45
C GLY A 312 23.85 22.88 -29.45
N VAL A 313 22.92 22.49 -28.60
CA VAL A 313 22.39 21.10 -28.62
C VAL A 313 21.46 20.93 -29.81
N PRO A 314 21.66 19.95 -30.71
CA PRO A 314 20.82 19.75 -31.89
C PRO A 314 19.37 19.48 -31.53
N ALA A 315 18.43 20.03 -32.29
CA ALA A 315 17.01 19.73 -32.12
C ALA A 315 16.74 18.25 -32.35
N GLY A 316 15.96 17.63 -31.45
CA GLY A 316 15.60 16.22 -31.56
C GLY A 316 15.53 15.49 -30.21
N PRO A 317 15.48 14.15 -30.24
CA PRO A 317 15.36 13.33 -29.02
C PRO A 317 16.56 13.46 -28.04
N GLY A 318 17.70 14.00 -28.49
CA GLY A 318 18.87 14.31 -27.68
C GLY A 318 18.60 15.34 -26.59
N ILE A 319 17.75 16.34 -26.86
CA ILE A 319 17.39 17.39 -25.89
C ILE A 319 16.84 16.77 -24.59
N ARG A 320 15.94 15.79 -24.72
CA ARG A 320 15.36 15.11 -23.57
C ARG A 320 16.41 14.39 -22.73
N LYS A 321 17.35 13.70 -23.39
CA LYS A 321 18.45 13.00 -22.69
C LYS A 321 19.35 13.97 -21.92
N VAL A 322 19.64 15.13 -22.51
CA VAL A 322 20.45 16.16 -21.84
C VAL A 322 19.68 16.74 -20.64
N LEU A 323 18.38 17.02 -20.77
CA LEU A 323 17.57 17.48 -19.64
C LEU A 323 17.49 16.43 -18.52
N GLU A 324 17.37 15.14 -18.84
CA GLU A 324 17.37 14.04 -17.87
C GLU A 324 18.75 13.92 -17.18
N ALA A 325 19.85 14.08 -17.91
CA ALA A 325 21.20 14.09 -17.34
C ALA A 325 21.42 15.29 -16.42
N LEU A 326 20.97 16.49 -16.83
CA LEU A 326 21.02 17.69 -15.98
C LEU A 326 20.21 17.51 -14.70
N LEU A 327 19.01 16.91 -14.79
CA LEU A 327 18.20 16.62 -13.64
C LEU A 327 18.89 15.64 -12.67
N ASP A 328 19.54 14.59 -13.20
CA ASP A 328 20.26 13.63 -12.35
C ASP A 328 21.43 14.29 -11.61
N GLY A 329 22.16 15.22 -12.25
CA GLY A 329 23.21 16.01 -11.58
C GLY A 329 22.67 16.97 -10.51
N VAL A 330 21.52 17.62 -10.76
CA VAL A 330 20.85 18.43 -9.74
C VAL A 330 20.38 17.58 -8.55
N ILE A 331 19.80 16.39 -8.83
CA ILE A 331 19.38 15.45 -7.78
C ILE A 331 20.55 14.99 -6.94
N ARG A 332 21.73 14.78 -7.54
CA ARG A 332 22.97 14.40 -6.85
C ARG A 332 23.73 15.57 -6.21
N GLU A 333 23.21 16.80 -6.37
CA GLU A 333 23.87 18.02 -5.86
C GLU A 333 25.25 18.28 -6.49
N GLU A 334 25.50 17.78 -7.70
CA GLU A 334 26.74 18.04 -8.44
C GLU A 334 26.82 19.51 -8.89
N TYR A 335 25.67 20.12 -9.14
CA TYR A 335 25.52 21.55 -9.44
C TYR A 335 24.13 22.07 -9.05
N PRO A 336 24.02 23.39 -8.74
CA PRO A 336 22.74 23.98 -8.36
C PRO A 336 21.78 24.08 -9.54
N ASN A 337 20.46 24.09 -9.26
CA ASN A 337 19.43 24.32 -10.27
C ASN A 337 19.36 25.80 -10.66
N GLU A 338 20.42 26.32 -11.23
CA GLU A 338 20.54 27.68 -11.72
C GLU A 338 20.88 27.67 -13.21
N ARG A 339 20.28 28.60 -13.97
CA ARG A 339 20.43 28.63 -15.44
C ARG A 339 21.91 28.65 -15.88
N GLN A 340 22.76 29.45 -15.24
CA GLN A 340 24.18 29.56 -15.62
C GLN A 340 24.94 28.26 -15.34
N ALA A 341 24.74 27.67 -14.17
CA ALA A 341 25.38 26.42 -13.78
C ALA A 341 24.96 25.27 -14.71
N LEU A 342 23.66 25.18 -15.03
CA LEU A 342 23.15 24.14 -15.91
C LEU A 342 23.66 24.29 -17.35
N LEU A 343 23.76 25.51 -17.90
CA LEU A 343 24.32 25.72 -19.24
C LEU A 343 25.82 25.42 -19.28
N ALA A 344 26.56 25.70 -18.21
CA ALA A 344 27.98 25.30 -18.10
C ALA A 344 28.13 23.77 -18.07
N ALA A 345 27.26 23.05 -17.34
CA ALA A 345 27.23 21.60 -17.31
C ALA A 345 26.92 20.98 -18.68
N VAL A 346 26.05 21.60 -19.49
CA VAL A 346 25.78 21.15 -20.88
C VAL A 346 27.05 21.15 -21.73
N GLN A 347 27.91 22.16 -21.61
CA GLN A 347 29.16 22.25 -22.36
C GLN A 347 30.12 21.11 -21.98
N GLN A 348 30.13 20.71 -20.71
CA GLN A 348 30.94 19.58 -20.23
C GLN A 348 30.38 18.23 -20.73
N LEU A 349 29.05 18.04 -20.71
CA LEU A 349 28.38 16.84 -21.22
C LEU A 349 28.51 16.68 -22.77
N ALA A 350 28.68 17.78 -23.50
CA ALA A 350 28.89 17.75 -24.94
C ALA A 350 30.35 17.47 -25.34
N ALA A 351 31.29 17.64 -24.40
CA ALA A 351 32.73 17.41 -24.61
C ALA A 351 33.18 16.00 -24.20
N SER A 352 32.32 15.25 -23.49
CA SER A 352 32.53 13.86 -23.05
C SER A 352 31.76 12.88 -23.93
#